data_00f9bae19da0c30ba63159951a7838e9
#
_entry.id   00f9bae19da0c30ba63159951a7838e9
#
_cell.length_a   1.000
_cell.length_b   1.000
_cell.length_c   1.000
_cell.angle_alpha   90.00
_cell.angle_beta   90.00
_cell.angle_gamma   90.00
#
_symmetry.space_group_name_H-M   'P 1'
#
loop_
_entity.id
_entity.type
_entity.pdbx_description
1 polymer ?
#
loop_
_entity_poly.entity_id
_entity_poly.type
_entity_poly.pdbx_seq_one_letter_code
_entity_poly.pdbx_strand_id
1 'polypeptide(L)' 'MMILSNKPLTCVDCGEVVTPEQMKKDEMRIHRYNNSFYCELCYEDLKEQIYDSLD' A
#
# COMPACT_ATOMS: atom_id res chain seq x y z
N MET A 1 11.82 -21.67 -8.69
CA MET A 1 11.41 -20.61 -9.39
C MET A 1 10.54 -19.70 -8.63
N MET A 2 10.79 -18.47 -8.80
CA MET A 2 10.07 -17.54 -8.09
C MET A 2 8.81 -17.19 -8.73
N ILE A 3 7.79 -17.16 -8.03
CA ILE A 3 6.55 -16.80 -8.58
C ILE A 3 6.17 -15.46 -8.07
N LEU A 4 6.11 -14.52 -8.95
CA LEU A 4 5.70 -13.20 -8.58
C LEU A 4 4.21 -13.12 -8.71
N SER A 5 3.62 -12.56 -7.71
CA SER A 5 2.19 -12.32 -7.77
C SER A 5 1.94 -11.23 -8.76
N ASN A 6 1.22 -11.54 -9.81
CA ASN A 6 0.87 -10.53 -10.79
C ASN A 6 -0.48 -9.92 -10.49
N LYS A 7 -0.99 -10.13 -9.30
CA LYS A 7 -2.29 -9.60 -8.96
C LYS A 7 -2.17 -8.17 -8.49
N PRO A 8 -3.07 -7.31 -8.92
CA PRO A 8 -3.05 -5.95 -8.42
C PRO A 8 -3.46 -5.92 -6.97
N LEU A 9 -2.93 -4.96 -6.24
CA LEU A 9 -3.26 -4.78 -4.84
C LEU A 9 -4.18 -3.58 -4.71
N THR A 10 -5.15 -3.69 -3.83
CA THR A 10 -6.14 -2.64 -3.67
C THR A 10 -6.03 -2.04 -2.28
N CYS A 11 -6.00 -0.73 -2.24
CA CYS A 11 -6.02 -0.03 -0.97
C CYS A 11 -7.38 -0.26 -0.31
N VAL A 12 -7.37 -0.70 0.95
CA VAL A 12 -8.63 -0.99 1.62
C VAL A 12 -9.31 0.28 2.09
N ASP A 13 -8.62 1.39 2.06
CA ASP A 13 -9.18 2.64 2.55
C ASP A 13 -9.87 3.41 1.45
N CYS A 14 -9.19 3.65 0.34
CA CYS A 14 -9.77 4.44 -0.73
C CYS A 14 -10.15 3.61 -1.95
N GLY A 15 -9.74 2.36 -2.01
CA GLY A 15 -10.08 1.51 -3.13
C GLY A 15 -9.16 1.67 -4.33
N GLU A 16 -8.04 2.35 -4.15
CA GLU A 16 -7.10 2.54 -5.25
C GLU A 16 -6.46 1.22 -5.62
N VAL A 17 -6.36 0.93 -6.90
CA VAL A 17 -5.75 -0.30 -7.36
C VAL A 17 -4.36 0.01 -7.88
N VAL A 18 -3.38 -0.74 -7.37
CA VAL A 18 -2.00 -0.58 -7.77
C VAL A 18 -1.55 -1.86 -8.43
N THR A 19 -1.13 -1.77 -9.69
CA THR A 19 -0.71 -2.94 -10.43
C THR A 19 0.76 -3.23 -10.18
N PRO A 20 1.19 -4.48 -10.37
CA PRO A 20 2.60 -4.80 -10.19
C PRO A 20 3.50 -4.00 -11.11
N GLU A 21 3.01 -3.65 -12.29
CA GLU A 21 3.80 -2.86 -13.20
C GLU A 21 4.06 -1.47 -12.66
N GLN A 22 3.06 -0.89 -12.04
CA GLN A 22 3.21 0.43 -11.46
C GLN A 22 4.22 0.41 -10.33
N MET A 23 4.20 -0.64 -9.53
CA MET A 23 5.17 -0.77 -8.46
C MET A 23 6.58 -0.97 -9.00
N LYS A 24 6.68 -1.73 -10.10
CA LYS A 24 7.96 -1.99 -10.69
C LYS A 24 8.58 -0.73 -11.26
N LYS A 25 7.76 0.12 -11.84
CA LYS A 25 8.23 1.37 -12.40
C LYS A 25 8.37 2.47 -11.36
N ASP A 26 8.03 2.15 -10.12
CA ASP A 26 8.11 3.12 -9.06
C ASP A 26 7.15 4.28 -9.26
N GLU A 27 6.08 4.04 -10.01
CA GLU A 27 5.07 5.06 -10.21
C GLU A 27 4.10 5.14 -9.06
N MET A 28 3.81 4.00 -8.46
CA MET A 28 2.93 3.96 -7.32
C MET A 28 3.48 2.97 -6.33
N ARG A 29 3.18 3.18 -5.07
CA ARG A 29 3.64 2.30 -4.02
C ARG A 29 2.47 1.85 -3.21
N ILE A 30 2.59 0.64 -2.65
CA ILE A 30 1.58 0.14 -1.79
C ILE A 30 2.26 -0.38 -0.54
N HIS A 31 1.64 -0.17 0.59
CA HIS A 31 2.22 -0.57 1.87
C HIS A 31 1.30 -1.55 2.55
N ARG A 32 1.89 -2.47 3.29
CA ARG A 32 1.10 -3.44 4.01
C ARG A 32 1.14 -3.12 5.50
N TYR A 33 -0.02 -3.05 6.10
CA TYR A 33 -0.11 -2.77 7.51
C TYR A 33 -1.34 -3.50 8.05
N ASN A 34 -1.14 -4.21 9.15
CA ASN A 34 -2.23 -4.89 9.83
C ASN A 34 -3.00 -5.81 8.88
N ASN A 35 -2.26 -6.56 8.06
CA ASN A 35 -2.82 -7.50 7.09
C ASN A 35 -3.68 -6.83 6.02
N SER A 36 -3.49 -5.56 5.82
CA SER A 36 -4.21 -4.84 4.80
C SER A 36 -3.23 -4.04 3.97
N PHE A 37 -3.67 -3.65 2.78
CA PHE A 37 -2.82 -2.86 1.90
C PHE A 37 -3.35 -1.45 1.83
N TYR A 38 -2.44 -0.50 1.84
CA TYR A 38 -2.79 0.91 1.76
C TYR A 38 -1.92 1.56 0.70
N CYS A 39 -2.50 2.47 -0.05
CA CYS A 39 -1.72 3.20 -1.03
C CYS A 39 -0.84 4.21 -0.29
N GLU A 40 0.06 4.83 -1.04
CA GLU A 40 1.03 5.72 -0.44
C GLU A 40 0.36 6.83 0.36
N LEU A 41 -0.65 7.45 -0.21
CA LEU A 41 -1.31 8.56 0.47
C LEU A 41 -2.05 8.11 1.72
N CYS A 42 -2.76 7.01 1.60
CA CYS A 42 -3.51 6.51 2.75
C CYS A 42 -2.58 6.03 3.84
N TYR A 43 -1.48 5.44 3.44
CA TYR A 43 -0.53 4.93 4.42
C TYR A 43 0.15 6.09 5.16
N GLU A 44 0.44 7.16 4.47
CA GLU A 44 1.03 8.31 5.12
C GLU A 44 0.08 8.91 6.14
N ASP A 45 -1.19 8.97 5.77
CA ASP A 45 -2.19 9.45 6.69
C ASP A 45 -2.30 8.54 7.91
N LEU A 46 -2.22 7.24 7.66
CA LEU A 46 -2.29 6.27 8.73
C LEU A 46 -1.09 6.39 9.66
N LYS A 47 0.09 6.62 9.09
CA LYS A 47 1.29 6.78 9.89
C LYS A 47 1.17 7.96 10.84
N GLU A 48 0.61 9.04 10.37
CA GLU A 48 0.44 10.19 11.22
C GLU A 48 -0.45 9.88 12.40
N GLN A 49 -1.50 9.11 12.17
CA GLN A 49 -2.37 8.73 13.25
C GLN A 49 -1.68 7.83 14.25
N ILE A 50 -0.86 6.93 13.74
CA ILE A 50 -0.13 6.02 14.61
C ILE A 50 0.86 6.79 15.46
N TYR A 51 1.60 7.69 14.86
CA TYR A 51 2.56 8.48 15.58
C TYR A 51 1.89 9.34 16.64
N ASP A 52 0.75 9.84 16.31
CA ASP A 52 0.02 10.66 17.25
C ASP A 52 -0.38 9.84 18.46
N SER A 53 -0.70 8.59 18.26
CA SER A 53 -1.13 7.72 19.33
C SER A 53 0.02 7.20 20.17
N LEU A 54 1.18 7.17 19.61
CA LEU A 54 2.34 6.60 20.30
C LEU A 54 2.95 7.53 21.30
N ASP A 55 2.44 8.58 21.59
CA ASP A 55 3.02 9.56 22.46
C ASP A 55 3.36 9.08 23.90
#